data_f5018a80b472ba85e5888d5f45693cfe
#
_entry.id   f5018a80b472ba85e5888d5f45693cfe
#
_cell.length_a   1.000
_cell.length_b   1.000
_cell.length_c   1.000
_cell.angle_alpha   90.00
_cell.angle_beta   90.00
_cell.angle_gamma   90.00
#
_symmetry.space_group_name_H-M   'P 1'
#
loop_
_entity.id
_entity.type
_entity.pdbx_description
1 polymer ?
#
loop_
_entity_poly.entity_id
_entity_poly.type
_entity_poly.pdbx_seq_one_letter_code
_entity_poly.pdbx_strand_id
1 'polypeptide(L)'
;MIKQRSKRWRTLFYVLLSMGISVPIVVNARNMTEYPRVKLQSLDKVTAHTMTFEAKVGSTLKFGPLYMKVQSCQKSSPIDDPESAAFIQIWEGETSDTAEWVFSGWMFASSPGLSPMDHPIYDVWVIDCLAEAEKEVAEESEEPSSDEISPETTPDQDDTQKQNVAHE
;
A
#
# COMPACT_ATOMS: atom_id res chain seq x y z
N MET A 1 62.22 -22.41 41.56
CA MET A 1 61.94 -22.71 40.15
C MET A 1 60.45 -22.92 39.82
N ILE A 2 59.55 -22.34 40.58
CA ILE A 2 58.05 -22.55 40.37
C ILE A 2 57.34 -21.35 39.77
N LYS A 3 57.98 -20.19 39.65
CA LYS A 3 57.33 -18.92 39.24
C LYS A 3 57.19 -18.72 37.70
N GLN A 4 57.88 -19.55 36.91
CA GLN A 4 57.83 -19.42 35.43
C GLN A 4 56.69 -20.24 34.80
N ARG A 5 56.11 -21.22 35.48
CA ARG A 5 55.06 -22.08 34.91
C ARG A 5 53.66 -21.37 34.79
N SER A 6 53.39 -20.44 35.68
CA SER A 6 52.09 -19.75 35.72
C SER A 6 51.90 -18.69 34.62
N LYS A 7 52.99 -18.06 34.15
CA LYS A 7 52.92 -17.06 33.07
C LYS A 7 52.63 -17.71 31.71
N ARG A 8 53.22 -18.86 31.44
CA ARG A 8 53.02 -19.60 30.18
C ARG A 8 51.62 -20.19 30.08
N TRP A 9 51.03 -20.56 31.22
CA TRP A 9 49.65 -21.08 31.24
C TRP A 9 48.59 -19.99 31.07
N ARG A 10 48.83 -18.81 31.62
CA ARG A 10 47.99 -17.64 31.42
C ARG A 10 48.02 -17.14 29.97
N THR A 11 49.17 -17.14 29.32
CA THR A 11 49.27 -16.77 27.90
C THR A 11 48.63 -17.81 26.99
N LEU A 12 48.72 -19.09 27.29
CA LEU A 12 48.00 -20.16 26.56
C LEU A 12 46.48 -20.02 26.72
N PHE A 13 46.00 -19.62 27.90
CA PHE A 13 44.57 -19.40 28.15
C PHE A 13 44.00 -18.22 27.36
N TYR A 14 44.77 -17.13 27.24
CA TYR A 14 44.36 -15.96 26.43
C TYR A 14 44.41 -16.26 24.93
N VAL A 15 45.35 -17.04 24.45
CA VAL A 15 45.43 -17.45 23.03
C VAL A 15 44.27 -18.39 22.67
N LEU A 16 43.87 -19.30 23.56
CA LEU A 16 42.69 -20.16 23.37
C LEU A 16 41.38 -19.38 23.46
N LEU A 17 41.32 -18.33 24.27
CA LEU A 17 40.13 -17.48 24.41
C LEU A 17 39.96 -16.54 23.18
N SER A 18 41.04 -16.16 22.51
CA SER A 18 41.00 -15.33 21.31
C SER A 18 40.68 -16.11 20.03
N MET A 19 40.79 -17.45 20.05
CA MET A 19 40.46 -18.33 18.92
C MET A 19 39.01 -18.79 18.94
N GLY A 20 38.20 -18.24 19.87
CA GLY A 20 36.82 -18.62 20.08
C GLY A 20 35.83 -17.74 19.36
N ILE A 21 35.11 -18.35 18.44
CA ILE A 21 33.73 -18.11 18.08
C ILE A 21 33.54 -16.91 17.12
N SER A 22 34.04 -17.08 15.91
CA SER A 22 33.41 -16.46 14.75
C SER A 22 32.14 -17.28 14.42
N VAL A 23 31.05 -17.05 15.13
CA VAL A 23 29.74 -17.58 14.73
C VAL A 23 29.30 -16.80 13.53
N PRO A 24 29.12 -17.41 12.34
CA PRO A 24 28.52 -16.70 11.21
C PRO A 24 27.08 -16.35 11.57
N ILE A 25 26.81 -15.08 11.76
CA ILE A 25 25.43 -14.58 11.85
C ILE A 25 24.84 -14.72 10.47
N VAL A 26 24.01 -15.74 10.26
CA VAL A 26 23.20 -15.86 9.06
C VAL A 26 22.14 -14.77 9.13
N VAL A 27 22.40 -13.65 8.48
CA VAL A 27 21.39 -12.62 8.29
C VAL A 27 20.46 -13.12 7.19
N ASN A 28 19.26 -13.56 7.56
CA ASN A 28 18.19 -13.78 6.60
C ASN A 28 17.74 -12.42 6.07
N ALA A 29 18.16 -12.08 4.87
CA ALA A 29 17.59 -10.96 4.15
C ALA A 29 16.17 -11.35 3.71
N ARG A 30 15.16 -10.56 4.06
CA ARG A 30 13.80 -10.72 3.54
C ARG A 30 13.84 -10.51 2.03
N ASN A 31 13.23 -11.43 1.28
CA ASN A 31 13.07 -11.26 -0.16
C ASN A 31 11.90 -10.30 -0.41
N MET A 32 12.26 -9.06 -0.76
CA MET A 32 11.28 -8.05 -1.17
C MET A 32 11.22 -8.01 -2.70
N THR A 33 10.03 -8.02 -3.25
CA THR A 33 9.76 -7.93 -4.69
C THR A 33 9.22 -6.56 -5.02
N GLU A 34 9.71 -5.96 -6.10
CA GLU A 34 9.23 -4.65 -6.58
C GLU A 34 7.85 -4.78 -7.24
N TYR A 35 7.01 -3.81 -6.95
CA TYR A 35 5.67 -3.67 -7.49
C TYR A 35 5.50 -2.32 -8.18
N PRO A 36 4.74 -2.28 -9.29
CA PRO A 36 4.61 -1.07 -10.11
C PRO A 36 3.66 -0.02 -9.53
N ARG A 37 2.87 -0.36 -8.53
CA ARG A 37 1.88 0.55 -7.94
C ARG A 37 1.92 0.49 -6.42
N VAL A 38 1.53 1.59 -5.79
CA VAL A 38 1.35 1.73 -4.35
C VAL A 38 -0.08 2.13 -4.03
N LYS A 39 -0.61 1.62 -2.93
CA LYS A 39 -1.83 2.06 -2.30
C LYS A 39 -1.47 2.86 -1.05
N LEU A 40 -1.91 4.11 -1.02
CA LEU A 40 -1.65 5.06 0.06
C LEU A 40 -2.96 5.48 0.72
N GLN A 41 -2.87 5.87 1.97
CA GLN A 41 -3.94 6.55 2.67
C GLN A 41 -3.43 7.89 3.20
N SER A 42 -4.25 8.90 3.10
CA SER A 42 -4.01 10.23 3.68
C SER A 42 -5.10 10.59 4.68
N LEU A 43 -4.74 11.46 5.61
CA LEU A 43 -5.64 12.03 6.62
C LEU A 43 -5.40 13.54 6.69
N ASP A 44 -6.48 14.29 6.60
CA ASP A 44 -6.54 15.68 7.06
C ASP A 44 -6.97 15.68 8.53
N LYS A 45 -6.05 16.06 9.41
CA LYS A 45 -6.25 16.06 10.88
C LYS A 45 -7.25 17.10 11.35
N VAL A 46 -7.46 18.18 10.58
CA VAL A 46 -8.37 19.26 10.95
C VAL A 46 -9.82 18.85 10.68
N THR A 47 -10.06 18.23 9.54
CA THR A 47 -11.39 17.82 9.12
C THR A 47 -11.71 16.36 9.42
N ALA A 48 -10.71 15.59 9.88
CA ALA A 48 -10.76 14.15 10.04
C ALA A 48 -11.14 13.41 8.73
N HIS A 49 -10.88 14.03 7.59
CA HIS A 49 -11.16 13.43 6.29
C HIS A 49 -10.02 12.52 5.87
N THR A 50 -10.36 11.26 5.56
CA THR A 50 -9.44 10.26 5.04
C THR A 50 -9.68 10.01 3.57
N MET A 51 -8.62 9.82 2.81
CA MET A 51 -8.68 9.47 1.39
C MET A 51 -7.68 8.34 1.10
N THR A 52 -8.16 7.34 0.37
CA THR A 52 -7.30 6.27 -0.16
C THR A 52 -7.12 6.48 -1.65
N PHE A 53 -5.89 6.36 -2.12
CA PHE A 53 -5.56 6.51 -3.54
C PHE A 53 -4.45 5.54 -3.94
N GLU A 54 -4.40 5.26 -5.23
CA GLU A 54 -3.40 4.40 -5.84
C GLU A 54 -2.58 5.18 -6.84
N ALA A 55 -1.29 4.90 -6.86
CA ALA A 55 -0.35 5.58 -7.73
C ALA A 55 0.62 4.61 -8.37
N LYS A 56 1.09 4.93 -9.57
CA LYS A 56 2.20 4.23 -10.20
C LYS A 56 3.52 4.67 -9.57
N VAL A 57 4.46 3.75 -9.44
CA VAL A 57 5.85 4.07 -9.11
C VAL A 57 6.41 5.02 -10.18
N GLY A 58 7.12 6.04 -9.76
CA GLY A 58 7.60 7.14 -10.60
C GLY A 58 6.63 8.30 -10.78
N SER A 59 5.34 8.15 -10.43
CA SER A 59 4.37 9.23 -10.54
C SER A 59 4.38 10.17 -9.33
N THR A 60 3.86 11.37 -9.56
CA THR A 60 3.64 12.38 -8.52
C THR A 60 2.14 12.58 -8.32
N LEU A 61 1.73 12.58 -7.07
CA LEU A 61 0.35 12.82 -6.63
C LEU A 61 0.28 14.15 -5.91
N LYS A 62 -0.94 14.73 -5.87
CA LYS A 62 -1.23 15.92 -5.07
C LYS A 62 -2.33 15.62 -4.06
N PHE A 63 -2.11 16.00 -2.80
CA PHE A 63 -3.10 15.95 -1.73
C PHE A 63 -3.04 17.24 -0.91
N GLY A 64 -4.06 18.09 -1.01
CA GLY A 64 -4.02 19.43 -0.45
C GLY A 64 -2.83 20.23 -1.00
N PRO A 65 -1.98 20.77 -0.14
CA PRO A 65 -0.76 21.48 -0.54
C PRO A 65 0.43 20.53 -0.79
N LEU A 66 0.28 19.23 -0.45
CA LEU A 66 1.36 18.25 -0.51
C LEU A 66 1.48 17.64 -1.91
N TYR A 67 2.71 17.51 -2.36
CA TYR A 67 3.11 16.75 -3.53
C TYR A 67 3.88 15.52 -3.07
N MET A 68 3.51 14.35 -3.58
CA MET A 68 4.10 13.07 -3.18
C MET A 68 4.59 12.34 -4.40
N LYS A 69 5.88 12.03 -4.45
CA LYS A 69 6.48 11.20 -5.49
C LYS A 69 6.82 9.83 -4.95
N VAL A 70 6.24 8.81 -5.56
CA VAL A 70 6.55 7.41 -5.26
C VAL A 70 7.76 6.99 -6.05
N GLN A 71 8.83 6.60 -5.39
CA GLN A 71 10.08 6.19 -6.03
C GLN A 71 10.20 4.67 -6.18
N SER A 72 9.69 3.93 -5.18
CA SER A 72 9.72 2.46 -5.17
C SER A 72 8.59 1.93 -4.31
N CYS A 73 8.09 0.74 -4.62
CA CYS A 73 7.19 -0.03 -3.76
C CYS A 73 7.62 -1.49 -3.79
N GLN A 74 7.81 -2.06 -2.60
CA GLN A 74 8.30 -3.42 -2.44
C GLN A 74 7.41 -4.18 -1.46
N LYS A 75 7.14 -5.44 -1.77
CA LYS A 75 6.33 -6.33 -0.95
C LYS A 75 7.08 -7.61 -0.64
N SER A 76 6.90 -8.12 0.58
CA SER A 76 7.46 -9.41 0.99
C SER A 76 6.86 -10.56 0.20
N SER A 77 7.61 -11.66 0.13
CA SER A 77 7.11 -12.91 -0.43
C SER A 77 5.88 -13.40 0.36
N PRO A 78 4.90 -14.07 -0.28
CA PRO A 78 3.72 -14.62 0.41
C PRO A 78 4.02 -15.65 1.52
N ILE A 79 5.22 -16.20 1.56
CA ILE A 79 5.66 -17.15 2.59
C ILE A 79 6.34 -16.47 3.78
N ASP A 80 6.68 -15.19 3.65
CA ASP A 80 7.29 -14.38 4.71
C ASP A 80 6.20 -13.59 5.46
N ASP A 81 6.57 -12.97 6.60
CA ASP A 81 5.69 -12.05 7.29
C ASP A 81 5.23 -10.95 6.32
N PRO A 82 3.92 -10.66 6.24
CA PRO A 82 3.40 -9.67 5.30
C PRO A 82 3.99 -8.28 5.58
N GLU A 83 4.64 -7.72 4.58
CA GLU A 83 5.16 -6.35 4.62
C GLU A 83 5.04 -5.70 3.25
N SER A 84 4.63 -4.45 3.24
CA SER A 84 4.70 -3.57 2.07
C SER A 84 5.44 -2.30 2.47
N ALA A 85 6.47 -1.95 1.72
CA ALA A 85 7.29 -0.78 1.97
C ALA A 85 7.41 0.08 0.71
N ALA A 86 7.24 1.39 0.85
CA ALA A 86 7.42 2.31 -0.26
C ALA A 86 8.39 3.43 0.09
N PHE A 87 9.26 3.78 -0.85
CA PHE A 87 10.09 4.97 -0.75
C PHE A 87 9.34 6.15 -1.36
N ILE A 88 9.03 7.13 -0.51
CA ILE A 88 8.20 8.26 -0.87
C ILE A 88 8.94 9.56 -0.54
N GLN A 89 8.80 10.51 -1.42
CA GLN A 89 9.27 11.88 -1.23
C GLN A 89 8.06 12.81 -1.21
N ILE A 90 7.95 13.61 -0.17
CA ILE A 90 6.82 14.52 0.05
C ILE A 90 7.36 15.93 0.26
N TRP A 91 6.76 16.89 -0.44
CA TRP A 91 7.08 18.31 -0.29
C TRP A 91 5.82 19.15 -0.35
N GLU A 92 5.86 20.31 0.22
CA GLU A 92 4.85 21.35 0.11
C GLU A 92 5.32 22.47 -0.80
N GLY A 93 4.44 23.02 -1.64
CA GLY A 93 4.76 24.07 -2.60
C GLY A 93 4.79 23.58 -4.05
N GLU A 94 4.32 24.43 -4.97
CA GLU A 94 4.10 24.06 -6.38
C GLU A 94 5.36 24.14 -7.25
N THR A 95 6.32 24.98 -6.88
CA THR A 95 7.53 25.22 -7.66
C THR A 95 8.77 24.86 -6.88
N SER A 96 9.88 24.58 -7.58
CA SER A 96 11.16 24.27 -6.95
C SER A 96 11.66 25.35 -5.99
N ASP A 97 11.30 26.61 -6.24
CA ASP A 97 11.72 27.76 -5.43
C ASP A 97 10.89 27.89 -4.13
N THR A 98 9.70 27.29 -4.10
CA THR A 98 8.79 27.30 -2.95
C THR A 98 8.66 25.94 -2.28
N ALA A 99 9.30 24.91 -2.84
CA ALA A 99 9.21 23.56 -2.33
C ALA A 99 9.92 23.43 -0.98
N GLU A 100 9.16 23.05 0.04
CA GLU A 100 9.68 22.67 1.36
C GLU A 100 9.54 21.16 1.54
N TRP A 101 10.66 20.50 1.86
CA TRP A 101 10.66 19.06 2.07
C TRP A 101 10.02 18.71 3.41
N VAL A 102 8.97 17.88 3.34
CA VAL A 102 8.24 17.38 4.51
C VAL A 102 8.75 16.00 4.90
N PHE A 103 8.99 15.15 3.90
CA PHE A 103 9.41 13.76 4.12
C PHE A 103 10.21 13.21 2.94
N SER A 104 11.20 12.38 3.23
CA SER A 104 11.90 11.58 2.21
C SER A 104 12.44 10.31 2.87
N GLY A 105 11.83 9.16 2.57
CA GLY A 105 12.22 7.91 3.20
C GLY A 105 11.32 6.73 2.88
N TRP A 106 11.61 5.62 3.56
CA TRP A 106 10.79 4.41 3.50
C TRP A 106 9.65 4.50 4.52
N MET A 107 8.43 4.21 4.06
CA MET A 107 7.26 3.98 4.90
C MET A 107 6.88 2.50 4.84
N PHE A 108 6.43 1.95 5.97
CA PHE A 108 6.12 0.54 6.14
C PHE A 108 4.64 0.35 6.48
N ALA A 109 3.95 -0.52 5.74
CA ALA A 109 2.52 -0.77 5.95
C ALA A 109 2.23 -1.44 7.29
N SER A 110 3.07 -2.41 7.70
CA SER A 110 2.91 -3.11 8.98
C SER A 110 3.20 -2.23 10.20
N SER A 111 3.99 -1.17 10.02
CA SER A 111 4.47 -0.33 11.11
C SER A 111 4.54 1.14 10.70
N PRO A 112 3.40 1.81 10.46
CA PRO A 112 3.38 3.19 9.97
C PRO A 112 4.11 4.19 10.89
N GLY A 113 4.14 3.92 12.19
CA GLY A 113 4.83 4.76 13.17
C GLY A 113 6.35 4.64 13.18
N LEU A 114 6.94 3.70 12.42
CA LEU A 114 8.40 3.54 12.37
C LEU A 114 9.09 4.69 11.64
N SER A 115 8.46 5.21 10.60
CA SER A 115 8.95 6.32 9.80
C SER A 115 7.77 7.21 9.40
N PRO A 116 7.16 7.91 10.35
CA PRO A 116 6.01 8.77 10.09
C PRO A 116 6.44 10.05 9.39
N MET A 117 5.51 10.60 8.61
CA MET A 117 5.63 11.97 8.13
C MET A 117 5.34 12.94 9.30
N ASP A 118 6.15 13.96 9.47
CA ASP A 118 5.92 15.01 10.46
C ASP A 118 5.33 16.25 9.78
N HIS A 119 3.98 16.36 9.84
CA HIS A 119 3.28 17.53 9.33
C HIS A 119 2.11 17.88 10.25
N PRO A 120 1.87 19.17 10.57
CA PRO A 120 0.87 19.58 11.58
C PRO A 120 -0.58 19.23 11.18
N ILE A 121 -0.89 19.23 9.90
CA ILE A 121 -2.27 19.10 9.38
C ILE A 121 -2.51 17.75 8.70
N TYR A 122 -1.53 17.22 7.99
CA TYR A 122 -1.71 16.04 7.14
C TYR A 122 -0.88 14.85 7.63
N ASP A 123 -1.45 13.66 7.48
CA ASP A 123 -0.71 12.40 7.57
C ASP A 123 -0.85 11.61 6.27
N VAL A 124 0.18 10.84 5.95
CA VAL A 124 0.20 9.92 4.82
C VAL A 124 0.90 8.65 5.26
N TRP A 125 0.36 7.49 4.85
CA TRP A 125 1.00 6.19 5.09
C TRP A 125 0.71 5.20 3.98
N VAL A 126 1.57 4.21 3.88
CA VAL A 126 1.46 3.09 2.94
C VAL A 126 0.45 2.08 3.45
N ILE A 127 -0.42 1.60 2.57
CA ILE A 127 -1.34 0.49 2.85
C ILE A 127 -0.83 -0.79 2.21
N ASP A 128 -0.45 -0.75 0.92
CA ASP A 128 0.00 -1.94 0.19
C ASP A 128 0.77 -1.58 -1.08
N CYS A 129 1.51 -2.54 -1.61
CA CYS A 129 2.08 -2.53 -2.95
C CYS A 129 1.26 -3.43 -3.86
N LEU A 130 0.87 -2.91 -5.02
CA LEU A 130 -0.06 -3.56 -5.94
C LEU A 130 0.62 -3.92 -7.26
N ALA A 131 0.21 -5.06 -7.82
CA ALA A 131 0.55 -5.42 -9.20
C ALA A 131 -0.02 -4.42 -10.22
N GLU A 132 0.39 -4.50 -11.47
CA GLU A 132 -0.27 -3.72 -12.53
C GLU A 132 -1.77 -4.04 -12.47
N ALA A 133 -2.62 -3.01 -12.62
CA ALA A 133 -4.04 -3.26 -12.75
C ALA A 133 -4.23 -4.11 -14.01
N GLU A 134 -4.74 -5.33 -13.85
CA GLU A 134 -5.32 -6.02 -14.99
C GLU A 134 -6.33 -5.04 -15.59
N LYS A 135 -6.17 -4.75 -16.87
CA LYS A 135 -7.23 -4.09 -17.61
C LYS A 135 -8.43 -5.02 -17.41
N GLU A 136 -9.41 -4.60 -16.65
CA GLU A 136 -10.74 -5.18 -16.79
C GLU A 136 -11.06 -5.07 -18.27
N VAL A 137 -10.88 -6.18 -18.96
CA VAL A 137 -11.56 -6.42 -20.22
C VAL A 137 -13.02 -6.41 -19.77
N ALA A 138 -13.71 -5.33 -20.08
CA ALA A 138 -15.17 -5.34 -20.04
C ALA A 138 -15.58 -6.51 -20.91
N GLU A 139 -15.81 -7.66 -20.31
CA GLU A 139 -16.69 -8.66 -20.85
C GLU A 139 -18.06 -7.99 -20.84
N GLU A 140 -18.31 -7.33 -21.95
CA GLU A 140 -19.65 -7.09 -22.46
C GLU A 140 -20.32 -8.47 -22.44
N SER A 141 -21.06 -8.70 -21.35
CA SER A 141 -21.97 -9.84 -21.29
C SER A 141 -23.01 -9.61 -22.39
N GLU A 142 -22.74 -10.22 -23.54
CA GLU A 142 -23.76 -10.50 -24.54
C GLU A 142 -24.83 -11.32 -23.82
N GLU A 143 -25.93 -10.66 -23.44
CA GLU A 143 -27.18 -11.35 -23.20
C GLU A 143 -27.49 -12.18 -24.44
N PRO A 144 -27.70 -13.48 -24.32
CA PRO A 144 -28.27 -14.23 -25.42
C PRO A 144 -29.72 -13.77 -25.60
N SER A 145 -29.94 -12.98 -26.65
CA SER A 145 -31.24 -12.82 -27.28
C SER A 145 -31.84 -14.19 -27.52
N SER A 146 -32.80 -14.57 -26.70
CA SER A 146 -33.70 -15.66 -27.04
C SER A 146 -34.90 -15.08 -27.77
N ASP A 147 -34.78 -15.15 -29.06
CA ASP A 147 -35.88 -15.03 -30.00
C ASP A 147 -37.01 -16.01 -29.70
N GLU A 148 -38.20 -15.48 -29.95
CA GLU A 148 -39.36 -16.19 -30.53
C GLU A 148 -40.14 -17.15 -29.62
N ILE A 149 -41.33 -16.76 -29.29
CA ILE A 149 -42.56 -17.42 -29.79
C ILE A 149 -43.75 -16.45 -29.59
N SER A 150 -44.29 -15.98 -30.71
CA SER A 150 -45.69 -15.60 -30.91
C SER A 150 -46.33 -16.82 -31.66
N PRO A 151 -47.62 -17.01 -31.75
CA PRO A 151 -48.75 -16.15 -31.50
C PRO A 151 -49.95 -16.85 -30.86
N GLU A 152 -51.01 -16.13 -30.76
CA GLU A 152 -52.40 -16.53 -31.07
C GLU A 152 -53.43 -16.32 -29.95
N THR A 153 -54.32 -15.46 -30.35
CA THR A 153 -55.78 -15.50 -30.34
C THR A 153 -56.49 -14.68 -29.26
N THR A 154 -57.02 -13.62 -29.76
CA THR A 154 -58.24 -12.89 -29.36
C THR A 154 -59.45 -13.87 -29.26
N PRO A 155 -60.64 -13.54 -28.74
CA PRO A 155 -61.17 -12.23 -28.38
C PRO A 155 -62.12 -12.26 -27.13
N ASP A 156 -62.60 -11.08 -26.85
CA ASP A 156 -63.99 -10.76 -26.55
C ASP A 156 -64.41 -10.32 -25.16
N GLN A 157 -64.98 -9.13 -25.22
CA GLN A 157 -66.16 -8.61 -24.51
C GLN A 157 -66.01 -8.39 -22.98
N ASP A 158 -66.44 -7.40 -22.43
CA ASP A 158 -67.47 -6.39 -22.64
C ASP A 158 -67.60 -5.56 -21.37
N ASP A 159 -67.93 -4.33 -21.53
CA ASP A 159 -68.83 -3.52 -20.75
C ASP A 159 -68.45 -2.93 -19.37
N THR A 160 -68.50 -1.67 -19.42
CA THR A 160 -69.46 -0.78 -18.73
C THR A 160 -69.02 -0.10 -17.43
N GLN A 161 -68.87 1.16 -17.65
CA GLN A 161 -69.44 2.29 -16.88
C GLN A 161 -68.78 2.74 -15.56
N LYS A 162 -68.39 3.91 -15.69
CA LYS A 162 -69.01 5.14 -15.20
C LYS A 162 -68.50 5.72 -13.87
N GLN A 163 -68.08 6.90 -14.07
CA GLN A 163 -68.43 8.08 -13.26
C GLN A 163 -67.91 8.16 -11.82
N ASN A 164 -67.30 9.14 -11.48
CA ASN A 164 -67.49 10.55 -11.40
C ASN A 164 -66.94 11.12 -10.07
N VAL A 165 -66.44 12.31 -10.19
CA VAL A 165 -66.59 13.44 -9.25
C VAL A 165 -65.63 13.48 -8.05
N ALA A 166 -64.62 14.32 -8.08
CA ALA A 166 -64.55 15.74 -7.73
C ALA A 166 -64.53 16.04 -6.22
N HIS A 167 -63.75 17.03 -5.91
CA HIS A 167 -63.71 17.87 -4.70
C HIS A 167 -62.99 17.29 -3.49
N GLU A 168 -62.08 17.93 -2.89
CA GLU A 168 -61.70 19.34 -2.59
C GLU A 168 -60.19 19.40 -2.32
#